data_6919e219f7c67b4ec0611b5343c23a43
#
_entry.id   6919e219f7c67b4ec0611b5343c23a43
#
_cell.length_a   1.000
_cell.length_b   1.000
_cell.length_c   1.000
_cell.angle_alpha   90.00
_cell.angle_beta   90.00
_cell.angle_gamma   90.00
#
_symmetry.space_group_name_H-M   'P 1'
#
loop_
_entity.id
_entity.type
_entity.pdbx_description
1 polymer ?
#
loop_
_entity_poly.entity_id
_entity_poly.type
_entity_poly.pdbx_seq_one_letter_code
_entity_poly.pdbx_strand_id
1 'polypeptide(L)'
;MEVFSHLALGFSVAFAAQNIFFCFVGVLAGTLVGVLPGVGPLATIAILLPITFSMAPDSALIMLAGIYYGAQYGGSTTAILLNLPGEASSAITTLDGYQMARKGRAGVALATAALSSLFAGTIATLIIALFAVPLTQVAMAFRPPSYFSMMVLGLIASVVLARGSVLKAIAMVLLGLLLGIIGTDIYTGTARLNMGRLELADGVDIVALAIGLFGIAEILRNLQSEEKREVLSSRVKGLWLSLADFKRIAMPTVRGTAIGSALGILPGGGAMLASFAAYIVEKKVSRNRAQMGEGAIEGVAAPESANNAGAQTAFIPMLTLGLPSNAVMALMIGAMIIQGIQPGPDIIVKQPDLFWGLIVSMWVGNLMLVLLNLPLIGLWVRFLTVPYPVLVVAIMAFSAVGIYSASGTLFSMYELGFFALLGYAFMRLGCEPAPLTLGFILGPMMEEQLRRSMLMSRGDPAVFLTEPISLGFLIVAAAALLLLAAPTIARRREEAFSEE
;
A
#
# COMPACT_ATOMS: atom_id res chain seq x y z
N MET A 1 -16.28 -5.22 27.23
CA MET A 1 -15.94 -3.92 27.86
C MET A 1 -14.58 -3.41 27.42
N GLU A 2 -13.55 -4.24 27.31
CA GLU A 2 -12.19 -3.83 26.89
C GLU A 2 -12.11 -3.13 25.51
N VAL A 3 -12.80 -3.64 24.49
CA VAL A 3 -12.78 -3.02 23.15
C VAL A 3 -13.36 -1.60 23.19
N PHE A 4 -14.39 -1.34 23.97
CA PHE A 4 -14.96 0.00 24.09
C PHE A 4 -14.03 0.99 24.81
N SER A 5 -13.32 0.55 25.86
CA SER A 5 -12.32 1.39 26.54
C SER A 5 -11.15 1.72 25.63
N HIS A 6 -10.68 0.75 24.84
CA HIS A 6 -9.63 0.95 23.86
C HIS A 6 -10.07 1.88 22.72
N LEU A 7 -11.29 1.74 22.21
CA LEU A 7 -11.82 2.68 21.22
C LEU A 7 -11.96 4.09 21.81
N ALA A 8 -12.40 4.25 23.08
CA ALA A 8 -12.46 5.55 23.72
C ALA A 8 -11.07 6.21 23.81
N LEU A 9 -10.02 5.43 24.13
CA LEU A 9 -8.63 5.87 24.07
C LEU A 9 -8.26 6.32 22.65
N GLY A 10 -8.55 5.49 21.66
CA GLY A 10 -8.28 5.81 20.25
C GLY A 10 -8.99 7.09 19.81
N PHE A 11 -10.24 7.30 20.24
CA PHE A 11 -10.97 8.55 19.98
C PHE A 11 -10.28 9.76 20.61
N SER A 12 -9.82 9.67 21.87
CA SER A 12 -9.12 10.77 22.52
C SER A 12 -7.82 11.16 21.81
N VAL A 13 -7.07 10.18 21.28
CA VAL A 13 -5.85 10.41 20.50
C VAL A 13 -6.18 10.97 19.11
N ALA A 14 -7.07 10.32 18.36
CA ALA A 14 -7.37 10.72 16.99
C ALA A 14 -8.04 12.11 16.92
N PHE A 15 -8.82 12.51 17.93
CA PHE A 15 -9.47 13.81 18.00
C PHE A 15 -8.63 14.89 18.68
N ALA A 16 -7.39 14.59 19.11
CA ALA A 16 -6.46 15.63 19.49
C ALA A 16 -6.25 16.60 18.31
N ALA A 17 -6.27 17.92 18.58
CA ALA A 17 -6.22 18.95 17.53
C ALA A 17 -5.04 18.75 16.57
N GLN A 18 -3.88 18.34 17.10
CA GLN A 18 -2.68 18.04 16.33
C GLN A 18 -2.90 16.86 15.38
N ASN A 19 -3.50 15.76 15.86
CA ASN A 19 -3.73 14.55 15.07
C ASN A 19 -4.79 14.75 13.99
N ILE A 20 -5.87 15.52 14.30
CA ILE A 20 -6.84 15.95 13.28
C ILE A 20 -6.15 16.79 12.19
N PHE A 21 -5.30 17.74 12.59
CA PHE A 21 -4.57 18.58 11.63
C PHE A 21 -3.67 17.74 10.72
N PHE A 22 -2.87 16.82 11.27
CA PHE A 22 -1.99 15.98 10.47
C PHE A 22 -2.74 14.92 9.65
N CYS A 23 -3.86 14.40 10.15
CA CYS A 23 -4.77 13.58 9.36
C CYS A 23 -5.29 14.35 8.14
N PHE A 24 -5.75 15.59 8.34
CA PHE A 24 -6.20 16.47 7.27
C PHE A 24 -5.09 16.76 6.25
N VAL A 25 -3.89 17.14 6.72
CA VAL A 25 -2.73 17.39 5.84
C VAL A 25 -2.37 16.13 5.05
N GLY A 26 -2.36 14.96 5.70
CA GLY A 26 -2.09 13.68 5.05
C GLY A 26 -3.12 13.36 3.96
N VAL A 27 -4.41 13.44 4.29
CA VAL A 27 -5.51 13.19 3.35
C VAL A 27 -5.46 14.17 2.17
N LEU A 28 -5.22 15.45 2.43
CA LEU A 28 -5.13 16.48 1.40
C LEU A 28 -3.92 16.26 0.48
N ALA A 29 -2.73 16.05 1.05
CA ALA A 29 -1.50 15.81 0.30
C ALA A 29 -1.58 14.50 -0.50
N GLY A 30 -2.13 13.44 0.12
CA GLY A 30 -2.37 12.18 -0.56
C GLY A 30 -3.31 12.33 -1.75
N THR A 31 -4.44 12.99 -1.56
CA THR A 31 -5.40 13.26 -2.66
C THR A 31 -4.76 14.07 -3.77
N LEU A 32 -4.02 15.13 -3.41
CA LEU A 32 -3.38 16.04 -4.34
C LEU A 32 -2.37 15.31 -5.24
N VAL A 33 -1.55 14.45 -4.66
CA VAL A 33 -0.57 13.66 -5.42
C VAL A 33 -1.25 12.48 -6.13
N GLY A 34 -2.22 11.83 -5.49
CA GLY A 34 -2.97 10.71 -6.08
C GLY A 34 -3.79 11.08 -7.32
N VAL A 35 -4.23 12.35 -7.42
CA VAL A 35 -4.87 12.89 -8.63
C VAL A 35 -3.86 13.00 -9.79
N LEU A 36 -2.55 12.92 -9.54
CA LEU A 36 -1.55 12.92 -10.61
C LEU A 36 -1.41 11.51 -11.20
N PRO A 37 -1.73 11.31 -12.50
CA PRO A 37 -1.62 10.00 -13.11
C PRO A 37 -0.21 9.43 -13.01
N GLY A 38 -0.10 8.17 -12.59
CA GLY A 38 1.16 7.48 -12.48
C GLY A 38 1.95 7.75 -11.19
N VAL A 39 1.46 8.59 -10.27
CA VAL A 39 2.07 8.80 -8.95
C VAL A 39 1.18 8.14 -7.90
N GLY A 40 1.39 6.85 -7.68
CA GLY A 40 0.60 6.07 -6.72
C GLY A 40 0.91 6.38 -5.25
N PRO A 41 0.18 5.73 -4.31
CA PRO A 41 0.34 5.96 -2.88
C PRO A 41 1.75 5.65 -2.37
N LEU A 42 2.43 4.69 -2.98
CA LEU A 42 3.79 4.29 -2.62
C LEU A 42 4.80 5.43 -2.85
N ALA A 43 4.77 6.03 -4.05
CA ALA A 43 5.59 7.19 -4.37
C ALA A 43 5.23 8.39 -3.47
N THR A 44 3.94 8.61 -3.23
CA THR A 44 3.45 9.71 -2.40
C THR A 44 3.96 9.61 -0.96
N ILE A 45 3.85 8.42 -0.36
CA ILE A 45 4.36 8.16 0.99
C ILE A 45 5.88 8.33 1.01
N ALA A 46 6.60 7.75 0.05
CA ALA A 46 8.05 7.85 -0.01
C ALA A 46 8.52 9.31 -0.04
N ILE A 47 7.92 10.15 -0.90
CA ILE A 47 8.28 11.58 -1.05
C ILE A 47 7.97 12.38 0.22
N LEU A 48 6.88 12.07 0.91
CA LEU A 48 6.43 12.82 2.09
C LEU A 48 6.93 12.24 3.43
N LEU A 49 7.50 11.03 3.41
CA LEU A 49 8.04 10.36 4.59
C LEU A 49 9.02 11.22 5.40
N PRO A 50 9.97 11.95 4.79
CA PRO A 50 10.91 12.78 5.55
C PRO A 50 10.24 13.84 6.42
N ILE A 51 9.08 14.35 6.02
CA ILE A 51 8.35 15.37 6.80
C ILE A 51 7.94 14.80 8.17
N THR A 52 7.73 13.49 8.27
CA THR A 52 7.24 12.85 9.48
C THR A 52 8.32 12.65 10.55
N PHE A 53 9.61 12.82 10.24
CA PHE A 53 10.70 12.53 11.17
C PHE A 53 10.76 13.47 12.38
N SER A 54 10.30 14.72 12.22
CA SER A 54 10.23 15.70 13.31
C SER A 54 8.91 15.67 14.08
N MET A 55 8.01 14.74 13.75
CA MET A 55 6.67 14.66 14.33
C MET A 55 6.60 13.64 15.47
N ALA A 56 5.60 13.78 16.34
CA ALA A 56 5.26 12.72 17.29
C ALA A 56 4.85 11.44 16.53
N PRO A 57 5.21 10.24 17.01
CA PRO A 57 5.00 8.99 16.28
C PRO A 57 3.55 8.71 15.89
N ASP A 58 2.60 9.03 16.77
CA ASP A 58 1.15 8.90 16.49
C ASP A 58 0.71 9.83 15.36
N SER A 59 1.11 11.11 15.41
CA SER A 59 0.81 12.09 14.37
C SER A 59 1.44 11.72 13.03
N ALA A 60 2.68 11.20 13.04
CA ALA A 60 3.39 10.76 11.84
C ALA A 60 2.65 9.61 11.16
N LEU A 61 2.27 8.57 11.89
CA LEU A 61 1.56 7.43 11.32
C LEU A 61 0.14 7.78 10.87
N ILE A 62 -0.57 8.64 11.61
CA ILE A 62 -1.89 9.15 11.22
C ILE A 62 -1.78 9.93 9.90
N MET A 63 -0.78 10.79 9.76
CA MET A 63 -0.53 11.54 8.52
C MET A 63 -0.22 10.59 7.35
N LEU A 64 0.68 9.61 7.54
CA LEU A 64 1.05 8.66 6.49
C LEU A 64 -0.14 7.77 6.06
N ALA A 65 -0.97 7.34 7.02
CA ALA A 65 -2.20 6.62 6.71
C ALA A 65 -3.17 7.51 5.89
N GLY A 66 -3.33 8.78 6.28
CA GLY A 66 -4.09 9.76 5.52
C GLY A 66 -3.57 9.96 4.09
N ILE A 67 -2.25 10.01 3.89
CA ILE A 67 -1.60 10.06 2.58
C ILE A 67 -1.98 8.82 1.75
N TYR A 68 -1.91 7.64 2.35
CA TYR A 68 -2.24 6.39 1.67
C TYR A 68 -3.68 6.38 1.14
N TYR A 69 -4.65 6.67 2.00
CA TYR A 69 -6.06 6.71 1.60
C TYR A 69 -6.34 7.84 0.61
N GLY A 70 -5.73 9.00 0.84
CA GLY A 70 -5.87 10.16 -0.05
C GLY A 70 -5.39 9.86 -1.46
N ALA A 71 -4.25 9.20 -1.60
CA ALA A 71 -3.70 8.81 -2.90
C ALA A 71 -4.61 7.82 -3.64
N GLN A 72 -5.25 6.89 -2.93
CA GLN A 72 -6.22 5.96 -3.53
C GLN A 72 -7.44 6.69 -4.08
N TYR A 73 -8.04 7.59 -3.31
CA TYR A 73 -9.18 8.39 -3.77
C TYR A 73 -8.83 9.29 -4.96
N GLY A 74 -7.64 9.93 -4.91
CA GLY A 74 -7.12 10.70 -6.04
C GLY A 74 -6.97 9.85 -7.30
N GLY A 75 -6.43 8.65 -7.16
CA GLY A 75 -6.25 7.69 -8.24
C GLY A 75 -7.56 7.25 -8.90
N SER A 76 -8.61 7.03 -8.12
CA SER A 76 -9.94 6.72 -8.63
C SER A 76 -10.55 7.91 -9.40
N THR A 77 -10.27 9.14 -8.98
CA THR A 77 -10.72 10.34 -9.69
C THR A 77 -10.12 10.43 -11.09
N THR A 78 -8.81 10.17 -11.24
CA THR A 78 -8.15 10.14 -12.55
C THR A 78 -8.57 8.96 -13.40
N ALA A 79 -8.79 7.80 -12.82
CA ALA A 79 -9.31 6.63 -13.51
C ALA A 79 -10.67 6.93 -14.17
N ILE A 80 -11.56 7.60 -13.45
CA ILE A 80 -12.90 7.96 -13.94
C ILE A 80 -12.86 9.09 -14.97
N LEU A 81 -12.06 10.14 -14.75
CA LEU A 81 -12.09 11.35 -15.57
C LEU A 81 -11.15 11.32 -16.78
N LEU A 82 -10.04 10.61 -16.71
CA LEU A 82 -8.98 10.62 -17.72
C LEU A 82 -8.76 9.25 -18.39
N ASN A 83 -9.37 8.17 -17.90
CA ASN A 83 -9.02 6.80 -18.27
C ASN A 83 -7.55 6.43 -17.96
N LEU A 84 -6.95 7.13 -17.03
CA LEU A 84 -5.59 6.90 -16.57
C LEU A 84 -5.66 6.51 -15.10
N PRO A 85 -5.34 5.26 -14.73
CA PRO A 85 -5.34 4.88 -13.34
C PRO A 85 -4.26 5.66 -12.58
N GLY A 86 -4.61 6.29 -11.46
CA GLY A 86 -3.64 6.93 -10.57
C GLY A 86 -2.77 5.90 -9.85
N GLU A 87 -3.32 4.70 -9.65
CA GLU A 87 -2.63 3.56 -9.06
C GLU A 87 -3.13 2.23 -9.66
N ALA A 88 -2.39 1.14 -9.43
CA ALA A 88 -2.71 -0.16 -10.00
C ALA A 88 -4.09 -0.71 -9.56
N SER A 89 -4.55 -0.40 -8.35
CA SER A 89 -5.83 -0.86 -7.84
C SER A 89 -7.04 -0.14 -8.45
N SER A 90 -6.85 1.10 -8.94
CA SER A 90 -7.88 1.86 -9.64
C SER A 90 -7.97 1.56 -11.13
N ALA A 91 -7.06 0.73 -11.68
CA ALA A 91 -7.07 0.38 -13.10
C ALA A 91 -8.39 -0.26 -13.54
N ILE A 92 -8.95 -1.15 -12.72
CA ILE A 92 -10.22 -1.81 -13.04
C ILE A 92 -11.42 -0.84 -13.05
N THR A 93 -11.33 0.25 -12.28
CA THR A 93 -12.37 1.28 -12.22
C THR A 93 -12.47 2.07 -13.53
N THR A 94 -11.41 2.11 -14.36
CA THR A 94 -11.45 2.76 -15.66
C THR A 94 -12.48 2.13 -16.58
N LEU A 95 -12.68 0.80 -16.52
CA LEU A 95 -13.54 0.06 -17.43
C LEU A 95 -14.98 0.60 -17.45
N ASP A 96 -15.56 0.84 -16.29
CA ASP A 96 -16.92 1.34 -16.18
C ASP A 96 -16.98 2.83 -15.80
N GLY A 97 -16.10 3.28 -14.92
CA GLY A 97 -16.07 4.66 -14.44
C GLY A 97 -15.84 5.68 -15.54
N TYR A 98 -14.87 5.43 -16.41
CA TYR A 98 -14.61 6.29 -17.56
C TYR A 98 -15.75 6.24 -18.60
N GLN A 99 -16.35 5.07 -18.84
CA GLN A 99 -17.51 4.97 -19.73
C GLN A 99 -18.71 5.73 -19.18
N MET A 100 -18.94 5.71 -17.86
CA MET A 100 -19.94 6.57 -17.22
C MET A 100 -19.64 8.05 -17.44
N ALA A 101 -18.37 8.47 -17.30
CA ALA A 101 -17.96 9.84 -17.53
C ALA A 101 -18.20 10.27 -18.98
N ARG A 102 -17.86 9.44 -19.97
CA ARG A 102 -18.15 9.67 -21.40
C ARG A 102 -19.65 9.81 -21.69
N LYS A 103 -20.49 9.10 -20.95
CA LYS A 103 -21.96 9.19 -21.04
C LYS A 103 -22.55 10.36 -20.24
N GLY A 104 -21.71 11.31 -19.77
CA GLY A 104 -22.14 12.48 -19.00
C GLY A 104 -22.50 12.21 -17.54
N ARG A 105 -22.19 11.01 -17.00
CA ARG A 105 -22.46 10.59 -15.63
C ARG A 105 -21.22 10.59 -14.75
N ALA A 106 -20.23 11.44 -15.03
CA ALA A 106 -18.97 11.53 -14.26
C ALA A 106 -19.24 11.79 -12.77
N GLY A 107 -20.15 12.70 -12.44
CA GLY A 107 -20.49 12.99 -11.04
C GLY A 107 -21.09 11.80 -10.31
N VAL A 108 -21.94 11.01 -10.97
CA VAL A 108 -22.50 9.78 -10.39
C VAL A 108 -21.40 8.73 -10.16
N ALA A 109 -20.46 8.57 -11.10
CA ALA A 109 -19.34 7.63 -10.94
C ALA A 109 -18.44 8.02 -9.76
N LEU A 110 -18.09 9.30 -9.66
CA LEU A 110 -17.28 9.82 -8.54
C LEU A 110 -17.98 9.70 -7.19
N ALA A 111 -19.28 10.01 -7.13
CA ALA A 111 -20.08 9.83 -5.93
C ALA A 111 -20.18 8.35 -5.53
N THR A 112 -20.33 7.46 -6.51
CA THR A 112 -20.32 6.00 -6.28
C THR A 112 -18.99 5.55 -5.69
N ALA A 113 -17.88 5.93 -6.29
CA ALA A 113 -16.55 5.60 -5.79
C ALA A 113 -16.40 6.10 -4.35
N ALA A 114 -16.69 7.36 -4.08
CA ALA A 114 -16.52 7.96 -2.76
C ALA A 114 -17.40 7.31 -1.67
N LEU A 115 -18.68 7.07 -1.96
CA LEU A 115 -19.61 6.50 -0.96
C LEU A 115 -19.37 5.01 -0.74
N SER A 116 -19.02 4.25 -1.79
CA SER A 116 -18.64 2.84 -1.65
C SER A 116 -17.35 2.69 -0.87
N SER A 117 -16.38 3.57 -1.10
CA SER A 117 -15.12 3.62 -0.36
C SER A 117 -15.31 4.02 1.11
N LEU A 118 -16.17 5.01 1.39
CA LEU A 118 -16.50 5.39 2.77
C LEU A 118 -17.13 4.23 3.55
N PHE A 119 -18.10 3.55 2.93
CA PHE A 119 -18.73 2.37 3.55
C PHE A 119 -17.69 1.28 3.80
N ALA A 120 -16.90 0.95 2.79
CA ALA A 120 -15.90 -0.09 2.86
C ALA A 120 -14.82 0.22 3.89
N GLY A 121 -14.32 1.45 3.91
CA GLY A 121 -13.37 1.93 4.90
C GLY A 121 -13.92 1.88 6.32
N THR A 122 -15.18 2.27 6.52
CA THR A 122 -15.84 2.21 7.82
C THR A 122 -15.94 0.78 8.35
N ILE A 123 -16.38 -0.16 7.50
CA ILE A 123 -16.51 -1.57 7.87
C ILE A 123 -15.14 -2.23 8.07
N ALA A 124 -14.16 -1.94 7.20
CA ALA A 124 -12.81 -2.48 7.32
C ALA A 124 -12.13 -2.00 8.62
N THR A 125 -12.28 -0.73 8.97
CA THR A 125 -11.78 -0.20 10.26
C THR A 125 -12.44 -0.90 11.46
N LEU A 126 -13.76 -1.16 11.37
CA LEU A 126 -14.46 -1.93 12.40
C LEU A 126 -13.91 -3.37 12.50
N ILE A 127 -13.65 -4.01 11.36
CA ILE A 127 -13.02 -5.34 11.33
C ILE A 127 -11.65 -5.30 12.00
N ILE A 128 -10.81 -4.30 11.70
CA ILE A 128 -9.50 -4.13 12.34
C ILE A 128 -9.69 -4.02 13.86
N ALA A 129 -10.58 -3.13 14.33
CA ALA A 129 -10.81 -2.90 15.75
C ALA A 129 -11.30 -4.15 16.50
N LEU A 130 -12.17 -4.95 15.87
CA LEU A 130 -12.72 -6.17 16.48
C LEU A 130 -11.72 -7.32 16.48
N PHE A 131 -10.92 -7.46 15.44
CA PHE A 131 -10.00 -8.58 15.28
C PHE A 131 -8.59 -8.30 15.77
N ALA A 132 -8.21 -7.04 16.02
CA ALA A 132 -6.87 -6.68 16.46
C ALA A 132 -6.45 -7.41 17.74
N VAL A 133 -7.26 -7.40 18.78
CA VAL A 133 -6.95 -8.06 20.06
C VAL A 133 -6.88 -9.59 19.90
N PRO A 134 -7.88 -10.28 19.32
CA PRO A 134 -7.78 -11.72 19.07
C PRO A 134 -6.57 -12.12 18.21
N LEU A 135 -6.26 -11.36 17.16
CA LEU A 135 -5.11 -11.64 16.31
C LEU A 135 -3.79 -11.44 17.04
N THR A 136 -3.70 -10.44 17.92
CA THR A 136 -2.52 -10.24 18.76
C THR A 136 -2.32 -11.41 19.70
N GLN A 137 -3.38 -11.93 20.32
CA GLN A 137 -3.29 -13.13 21.16
C GLN A 137 -2.77 -14.34 20.39
N VAL A 138 -3.23 -14.54 19.14
CA VAL A 138 -2.69 -15.57 18.24
C VAL A 138 -1.22 -15.29 17.91
N ALA A 139 -0.87 -14.02 17.60
CA ALA A 139 0.49 -13.62 17.28
C ALA A 139 1.47 -13.83 18.45
N MET A 140 1.02 -13.68 19.68
CA MET A 140 1.83 -13.98 20.89
C MET A 140 2.18 -15.46 21.03
N ALA A 141 1.46 -16.36 20.38
CA ALA A 141 1.82 -17.78 20.30
C ALA A 141 2.98 -18.05 19.33
N PHE A 142 3.32 -17.10 18.47
CA PHE A 142 4.39 -17.25 17.50
C PHE A 142 5.75 -17.20 18.17
N ARG A 143 6.59 -18.12 17.79
CA ARG A 143 8.01 -18.20 18.19
C ARG A 143 8.90 -17.75 17.04
N PRO A 144 10.20 -17.51 17.25
CA PRO A 144 11.13 -17.14 16.19
C PRO A 144 11.03 -18.00 14.91
N PRO A 145 10.90 -19.35 14.97
CA PRO A 145 10.71 -20.16 13.77
C PRO A 145 9.44 -19.84 13.01
N SER A 146 8.33 -19.53 13.71
CA SER A 146 7.06 -19.15 13.09
C SER A 146 7.18 -17.83 12.34
N TYR A 147 7.84 -16.81 12.94
CA TYR A 147 8.09 -15.51 12.30
C TYR A 147 8.99 -15.68 11.06
N PHE A 148 10.07 -16.45 11.16
CA PHE A 148 10.93 -16.74 10.00
C PHE A 148 10.14 -17.34 8.85
N SER A 149 9.39 -18.41 9.10
CA SER A 149 8.62 -19.13 8.08
C SER A 149 7.51 -18.28 7.48
N MET A 150 6.90 -17.42 8.28
CA MET A 150 5.90 -16.46 7.83
C MET A 150 6.51 -15.38 6.90
N MET A 151 7.73 -14.89 7.20
CA MET A 151 8.45 -13.96 6.31
C MET A 151 8.86 -14.64 5.00
N VAL A 152 9.27 -15.89 5.04
CA VAL A 152 9.52 -16.71 3.83
C VAL A 152 8.25 -16.81 2.99
N LEU A 153 7.11 -17.08 3.62
CA LEU A 153 5.81 -17.09 2.91
C LEU A 153 5.50 -15.71 2.31
N GLY A 154 5.74 -14.63 3.04
CA GLY A 154 5.55 -13.25 2.55
C GLY A 154 6.37 -12.93 1.31
N LEU A 155 7.66 -13.33 1.30
CA LEU A 155 8.54 -13.17 0.13
C LEU A 155 8.08 -14.02 -1.05
N ILE A 156 7.69 -15.28 -0.82
CA ILE A 156 7.16 -16.15 -1.87
C ILE A 156 5.85 -15.59 -2.42
N ALA A 157 4.95 -15.11 -1.56
CA ALA A 157 3.71 -14.48 -1.98
C ALA A 157 3.98 -13.22 -2.83
N SER A 158 4.99 -12.42 -2.50
CA SER A 158 5.37 -11.26 -3.32
C SER A 158 5.83 -11.66 -4.73
N VAL A 159 6.52 -12.80 -4.87
CA VAL A 159 6.91 -13.35 -6.18
C VAL A 159 5.70 -13.88 -6.94
N VAL A 160 4.81 -14.60 -6.26
CA VAL A 160 3.59 -15.18 -6.87
C VAL A 160 2.70 -14.09 -7.44
N LEU A 161 2.58 -12.96 -6.74
CA LEU A 161 1.67 -11.87 -7.07
C LEU A 161 2.33 -10.73 -7.86
N ALA A 162 3.66 -10.75 -8.03
CA ALA A 162 4.38 -9.79 -8.86
C ALA A 162 3.95 -9.90 -10.34
N ARG A 163 3.91 -8.77 -11.02
CA ARG A 163 3.60 -8.73 -12.46
C ARG A 163 4.78 -9.22 -13.30
N GLY A 164 4.51 -9.78 -14.44
CA GLY A 164 5.53 -10.21 -15.41
C GLY A 164 6.25 -11.50 -15.03
N SER A 165 7.54 -11.59 -15.29
CA SER A 165 8.33 -12.81 -15.16
C SER A 165 8.63 -13.17 -13.70
N VAL A 166 8.34 -14.41 -13.33
CA VAL A 166 8.67 -14.99 -11.99
C VAL A 166 10.16 -14.90 -11.70
N LEU A 167 11.00 -15.16 -12.72
CA LEU A 167 12.46 -15.09 -12.54
C LEU A 167 12.92 -13.68 -12.19
N LYS A 168 12.32 -12.66 -12.83
CA LYS A 168 12.61 -11.26 -12.50
C LYS A 168 12.15 -10.91 -11.08
N ALA A 169 10.97 -11.37 -10.66
CA ALA A 169 10.47 -11.15 -9.32
C ALA A 169 11.38 -11.80 -8.26
N ILE A 170 11.85 -13.04 -8.50
CA ILE A 170 12.84 -13.70 -7.62
C ILE A 170 14.14 -12.89 -7.56
N ALA A 171 14.65 -12.45 -8.71
CA ALA A 171 15.87 -11.63 -8.76
C ALA A 171 15.70 -10.32 -7.96
N MET A 172 14.53 -9.68 -8.04
CA MET A 172 14.24 -8.47 -7.28
C MET A 172 14.18 -8.75 -5.78
N VAL A 173 13.56 -9.86 -5.33
CA VAL A 173 13.57 -10.27 -3.91
C VAL A 173 15.02 -10.49 -3.44
N LEU A 174 15.81 -11.26 -4.19
CA LEU A 174 17.20 -11.54 -3.82
C LEU A 174 18.05 -10.26 -3.76
N LEU A 175 17.86 -9.35 -4.69
CA LEU A 175 18.54 -8.05 -4.66
C LEU A 175 18.10 -7.23 -3.43
N GLY A 176 16.82 -7.25 -3.09
CA GLY A 176 16.30 -6.62 -1.88
C GLY A 176 16.93 -7.20 -0.61
N LEU A 177 16.98 -8.54 -0.50
CA LEU A 177 17.64 -9.22 0.61
C LEU A 177 19.13 -8.81 0.72
N LEU A 178 19.86 -8.75 -0.40
CA LEU A 178 21.26 -8.32 -0.43
C LEU A 178 21.43 -6.86 0.01
N LEU A 179 20.58 -5.96 -0.44
CA LEU A 179 20.61 -4.56 -0.01
C LEU A 179 20.28 -4.41 1.47
N GLY A 180 19.34 -5.22 1.99
CA GLY A 180 18.93 -5.18 3.40
C GLY A 180 20.00 -5.64 4.40
N ILE A 181 20.97 -6.46 3.96
CA ILE A 181 22.06 -6.92 4.83
C ILE A 181 23.32 -6.02 4.79
N ILE A 182 23.30 -4.96 3.96
CA ILE A 182 24.38 -3.95 3.97
C ILE A 182 24.38 -3.25 5.31
N GLY A 183 25.56 -3.01 5.88
CA GLY A 183 25.72 -2.30 7.15
C GLY A 183 26.52 -3.08 8.19
N THR A 184 26.31 -2.76 9.45
CA THR A 184 26.97 -3.42 10.57
C THR A 184 26.10 -4.54 11.12
N ASP A 185 26.64 -5.74 11.20
CA ASP A 185 25.97 -6.87 11.85
C ASP A 185 25.78 -6.58 13.35
N ILE A 186 24.54 -6.50 13.80
CA ILE A 186 24.18 -6.18 15.18
C ILE A 186 24.64 -7.24 16.20
N TYR A 187 24.92 -8.48 15.78
CA TYR A 187 25.36 -9.57 16.66
C TYR A 187 26.87 -9.65 16.77
N THR A 188 27.59 -9.37 15.68
CA THR A 188 29.06 -9.54 15.63
C THR A 188 29.83 -8.21 15.59
N GLY A 189 29.14 -7.10 15.30
CA GLY A 189 29.75 -5.78 15.09
C GLY A 189 30.58 -5.70 13.80
N THR A 190 30.55 -6.72 12.93
CA THR A 190 31.32 -6.72 11.70
C THR A 190 30.59 -5.97 10.59
N ALA A 191 31.33 -5.16 9.83
CA ALA A 191 30.82 -4.46 8.67
C ALA A 191 30.58 -5.44 7.51
N ARG A 192 29.41 -5.34 6.86
CA ARG A 192 29.03 -6.15 5.72
C ARG A 192 28.77 -5.27 4.51
N LEU A 193 29.40 -5.57 3.40
CA LEU A 193 29.18 -4.96 2.09
C LEU A 193 29.20 -3.42 2.10
N ASN A 194 29.79 -2.79 3.11
CA ASN A 194 29.83 -1.33 3.25
C ASN A 194 30.91 -0.67 2.37
N MET A 195 31.71 -1.45 1.62
CA MET A 195 32.77 -0.98 0.72
C MET A 195 33.76 -0.01 1.38
N GLY A 196 33.95 -0.13 2.69
CA GLY A 196 34.82 0.77 3.49
C GLY A 196 34.23 2.16 3.71
N ARG A 197 32.94 2.36 3.44
CA ARG A 197 32.22 3.60 3.66
C ARG A 197 31.57 3.62 5.03
N LEU A 198 31.84 4.67 5.81
CA LEU A 198 31.24 4.85 7.12
C LEU A 198 29.75 5.17 7.03
N GLU A 199 29.36 5.86 5.96
CA GLU A 199 27.97 6.24 5.69
C GLU A 199 27.04 5.03 5.48
N LEU A 200 27.61 3.88 5.07
CA LEU A 200 26.90 2.60 4.95
C LEU A 200 27.00 1.73 6.21
N ALA A 201 27.53 2.23 7.32
CA ALA A 201 27.60 1.46 8.58
C ALA A 201 26.20 1.13 9.13
N ASP A 202 25.26 2.05 8.98
CA ASP A 202 23.85 1.87 9.38
C ASP A 202 22.99 1.24 8.28
N GLY A 203 23.58 0.85 7.15
CA GLY A 203 22.93 0.26 6.00
C GLY A 203 22.52 1.28 4.93
N VAL A 204 21.73 0.83 3.98
CA VAL A 204 21.14 1.65 2.93
C VAL A 204 19.97 2.45 3.49
N ASP A 205 19.89 3.74 3.16
CA ASP A 205 18.77 4.58 3.59
C ASP A 205 17.47 4.16 2.88
N ILE A 206 16.51 3.66 3.69
CA ILE A 206 15.20 3.21 3.19
C ILE A 206 14.43 4.33 2.49
N VAL A 207 14.63 5.58 2.92
CA VAL A 207 13.94 6.73 2.33
C VAL A 207 14.52 7.04 0.96
N ALA A 208 15.85 7.01 0.82
CA ALA A 208 16.53 7.16 -0.45
C ALA A 208 16.14 6.08 -1.44
N LEU A 209 16.11 4.83 -0.98
CA LEU A 209 15.66 3.68 -1.77
C LEU A 209 14.21 3.87 -2.24
N ALA A 210 13.30 4.21 -1.32
CA ALA A 210 11.87 4.32 -1.62
C ALA A 210 11.57 5.49 -2.57
N ILE A 211 12.08 6.70 -2.28
CA ILE A 211 11.90 7.87 -3.14
C ILE A 211 12.52 7.63 -4.52
N GLY A 212 13.72 7.04 -4.56
CA GLY A 212 14.41 6.73 -5.80
C GLY A 212 13.64 5.74 -6.67
N LEU A 213 13.33 4.55 -6.12
CA LEU A 213 12.71 3.46 -6.88
C LEU A 213 11.26 3.76 -7.32
N PHE A 214 10.49 4.46 -6.50
CA PHE A 214 9.05 4.66 -6.77
C PHE A 214 8.71 6.11 -7.11
N GLY A 215 9.33 7.08 -6.44
CA GLY A 215 9.06 8.50 -6.70
C GLY A 215 9.71 8.99 -7.98
N ILE A 216 11.03 9.10 -7.98
CA ILE A 216 11.78 9.72 -9.10
C ILE A 216 11.77 8.82 -10.33
N ALA A 217 11.90 7.50 -10.18
CA ALA A 217 11.85 6.57 -11.30
C ALA A 217 10.53 6.65 -12.09
N GLU A 218 9.39 6.74 -11.37
CA GLU A 218 8.06 6.92 -11.98
C GLU A 218 7.97 8.27 -12.72
N ILE A 219 8.49 9.32 -12.11
CA ILE A 219 8.54 10.65 -12.73
C ILE A 219 9.34 10.61 -14.04
N LEU A 220 10.52 9.98 -14.03
CA LEU A 220 11.36 9.84 -15.22
C LEU A 220 10.65 9.04 -16.33
N ARG A 221 9.90 8.01 -15.97
CA ARG A 221 9.07 7.24 -16.90
C ARG A 221 7.98 8.12 -17.52
N ASN A 222 7.23 8.84 -16.69
CA ASN A 222 6.09 9.64 -17.13
C ASN A 222 6.51 10.87 -17.95
N LEU A 223 7.74 11.38 -17.79
CA LEU A 223 8.30 12.45 -18.66
C LEU A 223 8.45 12.03 -20.10
N GLN A 224 8.54 10.74 -20.40
CA GLN A 224 8.69 10.22 -21.75
C GLN A 224 7.35 9.95 -22.46
N SER A 225 6.25 9.90 -21.73
CA SER A 225 4.93 9.71 -22.34
C SER A 225 4.35 11.04 -22.80
N GLU A 226 4.19 11.18 -24.12
CA GLU A 226 3.51 12.33 -24.75
C GLU A 226 1.98 12.21 -24.72
N GLU A 227 1.40 11.52 -23.73
CA GLU A 227 -0.05 11.36 -23.66
C GLU A 227 -0.73 12.70 -23.48
N LYS A 228 -1.50 13.12 -24.49
CA LYS A 228 -2.38 14.28 -24.41
C LYS A 228 -3.47 14.01 -23.37
N ARG A 229 -3.43 14.71 -22.26
CA ARG A 229 -4.42 14.62 -21.19
C ARG A 229 -5.68 15.38 -21.59
N GLU A 230 -6.63 14.71 -22.19
CA GLU A 230 -7.94 15.28 -22.45
C GLU A 230 -8.87 15.02 -21.26
N VAL A 231 -9.09 16.02 -20.44
CA VAL A 231 -10.08 15.96 -19.36
C VAL A 231 -11.49 16.00 -19.97
N LEU A 232 -12.23 14.90 -19.86
CA LEU A 232 -13.57 14.75 -20.47
C LEU A 232 -14.58 15.82 -20.04
N SER A 233 -14.41 16.42 -18.86
CA SER A 233 -15.37 17.40 -18.35
C SER A 233 -14.68 18.42 -17.45
N SER A 234 -14.68 19.69 -17.90
CA SER A 234 -14.26 20.82 -17.07
C SER A 234 -15.28 21.17 -15.97
N ARG A 235 -16.51 20.66 -16.07
CA ARG A 235 -17.60 20.87 -15.10
C ARG A 235 -18.28 19.55 -14.79
N VAL A 236 -17.90 18.91 -13.70
CA VAL A 236 -18.59 17.71 -13.20
C VAL A 236 -19.94 18.12 -12.60
N LYS A 237 -21.03 17.57 -13.13
CA LYS A 237 -22.39 17.80 -12.63
C LYS A 237 -22.96 16.50 -12.06
N GLY A 238 -23.96 16.59 -11.17
CA GLY A 238 -24.71 15.43 -10.70
C GLY A 238 -23.94 14.56 -9.70
N LEU A 239 -23.35 15.17 -8.68
CA LEU A 239 -22.64 14.46 -7.59
C LEU A 239 -23.57 13.70 -6.63
N TRP A 240 -24.88 13.78 -6.82
CA TRP A 240 -25.85 13.10 -5.97
C TRP A 240 -26.36 11.83 -6.65
N LEU A 241 -26.34 10.74 -5.89
CA LEU A 241 -26.93 9.48 -6.33
C LEU A 241 -28.46 9.54 -6.23
N SER A 242 -29.15 9.05 -7.25
CA SER A 242 -30.58 8.79 -7.15
C SER A 242 -30.83 7.60 -6.21
N LEU A 243 -32.04 7.48 -5.67
CA LEU A 243 -32.42 6.33 -4.86
C LEU A 243 -32.28 5.01 -5.64
N ALA A 244 -32.50 5.04 -6.96
CA ALA A 244 -32.28 3.89 -7.83
C ALA A 244 -30.80 3.53 -7.95
N ASP A 245 -29.91 4.51 -8.14
CA ASP A 245 -28.47 4.29 -8.17
C ASP A 245 -27.99 3.73 -6.82
N PHE A 246 -28.45 4.30 -5.70
CA PHE A 246 -28.09 3.82 -4.37
C PHE A 246 -28.47 2.36 -4.13
N LYS A 247 -29.69 1.95 -4.53
CA LYS A 247 -30.12 0.55 -4.45
C LYS A 247 -29.28 -0.38 -5.33
N ARG A 248 -28.79 0.13 -6.47
CA ARG A 248 -27.95 -0.65 -7.38
C ARG A 248 -26.55 -0.89 -6.80
N ILE A 249 -25.95 0.09 -6.16
CA ILE A 249 -24.59 -0.03 -5.61
C ILE A 249 -24.52 -0.76 -4.26
N ALA A 250 -25.62 -0.84 -3.51
CA ALA A 250 -25.61 -1.36 -2.13
C ALA A 250 -24.99 -2.77 -2.01
N MET A 251 -25.49 -3.74 -2.78
CA MET A 251 -24.97 -5.12 -2.72
C MET A 251 -23.58 -5.27 -3.36
N PRO A 252 -23.25 -4.64 -4.50
CA PRO A 252 -21.88 -4.56 -5.00
C PRO A 252 -20.87 -4.03 -3.98
N THR A 253 -21.24 -2.95 -3.28
CA THR A 253 -20.38 -2.37 -2.21
C THR A 253 -20.15 -3.36 -1.07
N VAL A 254 -21.18 -4.04 -0.58
CA VAL A 254 -21.04 -5.05 0.49
C VAL A 254 -20.14 -6.22 0.04
N ARG A 255 -20.37 -6.75 -1.16
CA ARG A 255 -19.55 -7.85 -1.72
C ARG A 255 -18.10 -7.41 -1.91
N GLY A 256 -17.88 -6.23 -2.48
CA GLY A 256 -16.56 -5.66 -2.66
C GLY A 256 -15.85 -5.46 -1.31
N THR A 257 -16.54 -4.91 -0.31
CA THR A 257 -16.01 -4.75 1.05
C THR A 257 -15.58 -6.09 1.66
N ALA A 258 -16.41 -7.13 1.54
CA ALA A 258 -16.08 -8.46 2.07
C ALA A 258 -14.85 -9.07 1.36
N ILE A 259 -14.80 -9.00 0.02
CA ILE A 259 -13.66 -9.49 -0.76
C ILE A 259 -12.40 -8.69 -0.44
N GLY A 260 -12.51 -7.35 -0.37
CA GLY A 260 -11.41 -6.47 -0.05
C GLY A 260 -10.85 -6.75 1.33
N SER A 261 -11.72 -6.86 2.34
CA SER A 261 -11.31 -7.14 3.71
C SER A 261 -10.59 -8.49 3.85
N ALA A 262 -11.02 -9.51 3.11
CA ALA A 262 -10.38 -10.82 3.14
C ALA A 262 -9.03 -10.84 2.41
N LEU A 263 -8.96 -10.23 1.22
CA LEU A 263 -7.74 -10.25 0.39
C LEU A 263 -6.69 -9.24 0.84
N GLY A 264 -7.08 -8.15 1.50
CA GLY A 264 -6.15 -7.13 2.00
C GLY A 264 -5.21 -7.63 3.09
N ILE A 265 -5.64 -8.65 3.86
CA ILE A 265 -4.80 -9.28 4.89
C ILE A 265 -3.70 -10.15 4.27
N LEU A 266 -3.91 -10.64 3.04
CA LEU A 266 -2.99 -11.58 2.40
C LEU A 266 -1.71 -10.87 1.92
N PRO A 267 -0.52 -11.44 2.20
CA PRO A 267 0.73 -10.91 1.70
C PRO A 267 0.75 -10.84 0.16
N GLY A 268 1.20 -9.70 -0.38
CA GLY A 268 1.42 -9.49 -1.82
C GLY A 268 0.19 -9.10 -2.64
N GLY A 269 -1.03 -9.43 -2.21
CA GLY A 269 -2.25 -9.18 -2.99
C GLY A 269 -2.81 -7.77 -2.85
N GLY A 270 -2.93 -7.33 -1.62
CA GLY A 270 -3.39 -5.99 -1.26
C GLY A 270 -4.65 -5.52 -2.00
N ALA A 271 -4.77 -4.21 -2.09
CA ALA A 271 -5.93 -3.53 -2.68
C ALA A 271 -6.13 -3.83 -4.19
N MET A 272 -5.04 -4.04 -4.93
CA MET A 272 -5.10 -4.33 -6.36
C MET A 272 -5.82 -5.66 -6.65
N LEU A 273 -5.34 -6.76 -6.06
CA LEU A 273 -5.98 -8.07 -6.26
C LEU A 273 -7.42 -8.06 -5.79
N ALA A 274 -7.72 -7.36 -4.70
CA ALA A 274 -9.06 -7.21 -4.16
C ALA A 274 -10.01 -6.53 -5.16
N SER A 275 -9.58 -5.42 -5.77
CA SER A 275 -10.38 -4.68 -6.76
C SER A 275 -10.71 -5.52 -7.99
N PHE A 276 -9.71 -6.21 -8.55
CA PHE A 276 -9.90 -7.10 -9.70
C PHE A 276 -10.80 -8.29 -9.35
N ALA A 277 -10.59 -8.94 -8.22
CA ALA A 277 -11.42 -10.04 -7.76
C ALA A 277 -12.87 -9.61 -7.57
N ALA A 278 -13.11 -8.46 -6.94
CA ALA A 278 -14.44 -7.92 -6.71
C ALA A 278 -15.16 -7.62 -8.04
N TYR A 279 -14.47 -7.04 -9.01
CA TYR A 279 -15.04 -6.80 -10.34
C TYR A 279 -15.42 -8.10 -11.05
N ILE A 280 -14.54 -9.12 -11.03
CA ILE A 280 -14.80 -10.43 -11.64
C ILE A 280 -16.00 -11.12 -10.98
N VAL A 281 -16.07 -11.08 -9.66
CA VAL A 281 -17.20 -11.65 -8.91
C VAL A 281 -18.48 -10.92 -9.26
N GLU A 282 -18.45 -9.55 -9.25
CA GLU A 282 -19.62 -8.75 -9.57
C GLU A 282 -20.10 -9.02 -11.00
N LYS A 283 -19.20 -9.13 -11.98
CA LYS A 283 -19.53 -9.46 -13.36
C LYS A 283 -20.22 -10.82 -13.51
N LYS A 284 -19.99 -11.76 -12.57
CA LYS A 284 -20.66 -13.08 -12.56
C LYS A 284 -22.03 -13.03 -11.89
N VAL A 285 -22.20 -12.25 -10.82
CA VAL A 285 -23.38 -12.31 -9.95
C VAL A 285 -24.36 -11.15 -10.16
N SER A 286 -23.93 -10.05 -10.81
CA SER A 286 -24.78 -8.89 -11.04
C SER A 286 -25.92 -9.19 -12.01
N ARG A 287 -27.09 -8.64 -11.72
CA ARG A 287 -28.22 -8.66 -12.65
C ARG A 287 -27.95 -7.85 -13.92
N ASN A 288 -27.09 -6.84 -13.82
CA ASN A 288 -26.70 -5.94 -14.92
C ASN A 288 -25.35 -6.33 -15.56
N ARG A 289 -24.94 -7.58 -15.44
CA ARG A 289 -23.64 -8.08 -15.92
C ARG A 289 -23.34 -7.77 -17.39
N ALA A 290 -24.37 -7.68 -18.23
CA ALA A 290 -24.23 -7.35 -19.65
C ALA A 290 -23.79 -5.89 -19.90
N GLN A 291 -23.99 -4.99 -18.93
CA GLN A 291 -23.57 -3.59 -19.00
C GLN A 291 -22.18 -3.34 -18.41
N MET A 292 -21.58 -4.34 -17.74
CA MET A 292 -20.27 -4.20 -17.14
C MET A 292 -19.18 -4.18 -18.22
N GLY A 293 -18.33 -3.15 -18.15
CA GLY A 293 -17.38 -2.75 -19.18
C GLY A 293 -17.93 -1.64 -20.11
N GLU A 294 -19.22 -1.31 -20.00
CA GLU A 294 -19.87 -0.27 -20.80
C GLU A 294 -20.41 0.90 -19.95
N GLY A 295 -20.05 1.01 -18.70
CA GLY A 295 -20.46 2.06 -17.78
C GLY A 295 -21.54 1.64 -16.79
N ALA A 296 -21.47 0.42 -16.28
CA ALA A 296 -22.31 -0.05 -15.19
C ALA A 296 -21.85 0.55 -13.86
N ILE A 297 -22.76 1.08 -13.07
CA ILE A 297 -22.46 1.66 -11.76
C ILE A 297 -21.92 0.60 -10.77
N GLU A 298 -22.34 -0.65 -10.90
CA GLU A 298 -21.87 -1.79 -10.14
C GLU A 298 -20.39 -2.08 -10.38
N GLY A 299 -19.93 -1.83 -11.62
CA GLY A 299 -18.52 -1.99 -12.03
C GLY A 299 -17.61 -0.88 -11.48
N VAL A 300 -18.16 0.15 -10.86
CA VAL A 300 -17.42 1.13 -10.06
C VAL A 300 -17.52 0.77 -8.57
N ALA A 301 -18.73 0.48 -8.08
CA ALA A 301 -18.98 0.28 -6.65
C ALA A 301 -18.21 -0.92 -6.05
N ALA A 302 -18.19 -2.07 -6.74
CA ALA A 302 -17.56 -3.27 -6.24
C ALA A 302 -16.01 -3.14 -6.14
N PRO A 303 -15.28 -2.73 -7.19
CA PRO A 303 -13.83 -2.60 -7.11
C PRO A 303 -13.38 -1.47 -6.17
N GLU A 304 -14.09 -0.33 -6.13
CA GLU A 304 -13.73 0.77 -5.24
C GLU A 304 -13.91 0.42 -3.76
N SER A 305 -14.99 -0.27 -3.42
CA SER A 305 -15.15 -0.77 -2.04
C SER A 305 -14.11 -1.82 -1.68
N ALA A 306 -13.74 -2.70 -2.62
CA ALA A 306 -12.71 -3.70 -2.39
C ALA A 306 -11.31 -3.08 -2.26
N ASN A 307 -11.00 -2.06 -3.07
CA ASN A 307 -9.78 -1.28 -2.98
C ASN A 307 -9.59 -0.71 -1.57
N ASN A 308 -10.58 0.04 -1.09
CA ASN A 308 -10.48 0.70 0.21
C ASN A 308 -10.50 -0.27 1.38
N ALA A 309 -11.35 -1.30 1.35
CA ALA A 309 -11.35 -2.33 2.38
C ALA A 309 -10.01 -3.07 2.43
N GLY A 310 -9.45 -3.43 1.27
CA GLY A 310 -8.16 -4.12 1.16
C GLY A 310 -7.00 -3.27 1.64
N ALA A 311 -7.01 -1.97 1.33
CA ALA A 311 -6.01 -1.03 1.81
C ALA A 311 -6.00 -0.91 3.34
N GLN A 312 -7.19 -0.84 3.95
CA GLN A 312 -7.28 -0.72 5.40
C GLN A 312 -6.96 -2.03 6.12
N THR A 313 -7.50 -3.16 5.68
CA THR A 313 -7.20 -4.44 6.32
C THR A 313 -5.74 -4.88 6.17
N ALA A 314 -4.99 -4.29 5.22
CA ALA A 314 -3.54 -4.45 5.11
C ALA A 314 -2.77 -3.97 6.37
N PHE A 315 -3.36 -3.09 7.17
CA PHE A 315 -2.80 -2.68 8.46
C PHE A 315 -2.86 -3.79 9.52
N ILE A 316 -3.74 -4.78 9.38
CA ILE A 316 -3.86 -5.89 10.35
C ILE A 316 -2.52 -6.63 10.49
N PRO A 317 -1.97 -7.29 9.46
CA PRO A 317 -0.70 -8.00 9.60
C PRO A 317 0.46 -7.06 9.93
N MET A 318 0.44 -5.82 9.46
CA MET A 318 1.47 -4.84 9.78
C MET A 318 1.51 -4.52 11.27
N LEU A 319 0.37 -4.23 11.88
CA LEU A 319 0.30 -3.82 13.28
C LEU A 319 0.38 -5.00 14.25
N THR A 320 -0.23 -6.15 13.90
CA THR A 320 -0.33 -7.30 14.83
C THR A 320 0.84 -8.28 14.70
N LEU A 321 1.41 -8.42 13.51
CA LEU A 321 2.47 -9.39 13.22
C LEU A 321 3.80 -8.71 12.85
N GLY A 322 3.80 -7.40 12.57
CA GLY A 322 4.96 -6.68 12.07
C GLY A 322 5.33 -7.06 10.63
N LEU A 323 4.36 -7.51 9.85
CA LEU A 323 4.60 -7.95 8.47
C LEU A 323 3.88 -7.07 7.45
N PRO A 324 4.59 -6.58 6.44
CA PRO A 324 3.97 -5.85 5.36
C PRO A 324 3.21 -6.78 4.42
N SER A 325 1.93 -6.49 4.18
CA SER A 325 1.15 -7.18 3.16
C SER A 325 1.42 -6.68 1.73
N ASN A 326 2.00 -5.50 1.58
CA ASN A 326 2.36 -4.90 0.30
C ASN A 326 3.49 -3.88 0.47
N ALA A 327 4.00 -3.32 -0.62
CA ALA A 327 5.11 -2.36 -0.59
C ALA A 327 4.79 -1.07 0.18
N VAL A 328 3.52 -0.61 0.19
CA VAL A 328 3.11 0.56 1.00
C VAL A 328 3.23 0.25 2.48
N MET A 329 2.75 -0.91 2.91
CA MET A 329 2.90 -1.36 4.30
C MET A 329 4.36 -1.57 4.68
N ALA A 330 5.21 -1.96 3.73
CA ALA A 330 6.65 -2.05 3.95
C ALA A 330 7.25 -0.67 4.26
N LEU A 331 6.90 0.37 3.51
CA LEU A 331 7.32 1.75 3.84
C LEU A 331 6.76 2.24 5.17
N MET A 332 5.52 1.87 5.49
CA MET A 332 4.93 2.20 6.80
C MET A 332 5.70 1.54 7.96
N ILE A 333 6.13 0.28 7.79
CA ILE A 333 7.03 -0.38 8.75
C ILE A 333 8.36 0.36 8.85
N GLY A 334 8.95 0.77 7.72
CA GLY A 334 10.15 1.59 7.71
C GLY A 334 9.97 2.89 8.50
N ALA A 335 8.85 3.58 8.30
CA ALA A 335 8.49 4.78 9.06
C ALA A 335 8.38 4.50 10.57
N MET A 336 7.74 3.38 10.95
CA MET A 336 7.64 2.96 12.35
C MET A 336 9.01 2.72 12.97
N ILE A 337 9.89 2.01 12.28
CA ILE A 337 11.26 1.71 12.75
C ILE A 337 12.06 3.01 12.94
N ILE A 338 11.98 3.95 12.00
CA ILE A 338 12.64 5.27 12.11
C ILE A 338 12.13 6.05 13.33
N GLN A 339 10.83 5.94 13.65
CA GLN A 339 10.22 6.54 14.84
C GLN A 339 10.51 5.74 16.13
N GLY A 340 11.36 4.72 16.08
CA GLY A 340 11.67 3.87 17.23
C GLY A 340 10.55 2.91 17.64
N ILE A 341 9.56 2.69 16.77
CA ILE A 341 8.44 1.80 17.02
C ILE A 341 8.74 0.44 16.38
N GLN A 342 8.72 -0.62 17.17
CA GLN A 342 8.77 -1.98 16.64
C GLN A 342 7.35 -2.46 16.29
N PRO A 343 7.03 -2.68 14.99
CA PRO A 343 5.76 -3.27 14.61
C PRO A 343 5.68 -4.72 15.09
N GLY A 344 4.48 -5.14 15.46
CA GLY A 344 4.26 -6.50 15.94
C GLY A 344 3.30 -6.57 17.14
N PRO A 345 3.12 -7.76 17.76
CA PRO A 345 2.08 -8.00 18.74
C PRO A 345 2.22 -7.15 20.03
N ASP A 346 3.44 -6.74 20.33
CA ASP A 346 3.72 -5.92 21.53
C ASP A 346 3.18 -4.49 21.44
N ILE A 347 2.90 -3.97 20.22
CA ILE A 347 2.50 -2.58 20.02
C ILE A 347 1.18 -2.24 20.75
N ILE A 348 0.24 -3.18 20.78
CA ILE A 348 -1.04 -2.99 21.49
C ILE A 348 -0.84 -2.76 22.98
N VAL A 349 0.15 -3.43 23.57
CA VAL A 349 0.43 -3.37 25.00
C VAL A 349 1.37 -2.23 25.34
N LYS A 350 2.44 -2.05 24.54
CA LYS A 350 3.49 -1.06 24.83
C LYS A 350 3.12 0.35 24.40
N GLN A 351 2.31 0.49 23.35
CA GLN A 351 1.92 1.78 22.75
C GLN A 351 0.44 1.77 22.35
N PRO A 352 -0.49 1.59 23.30
CA PRO A 352 -1.92 1.49 23.01
C PRO A 352 -2.48 2.78 22.41
N ASP A 353 -1.98 3.94 22.80
CA ASP A 353 -2.38 5.25 22.26
C ASP A 353 -2.14 5.33 20.75
N LEU A 354 -0.94 4.95 20.32
CA LEU A 354 -0.56 4.94 18.92
C LEU A 354 -1.42 3.93 18.14
N PHE A 355 -1.56 2.71 18.66
CA PHE A 355 -2.30 1.65 17.99
C PHE A 355 -3.77 2.02 17.78
N TRP A 356 -4.46 2.39 18.86
CA TRP A 356 -5.89 2.69 18.80
C TRP A 356 -6.16 4.07 18.19
N GLY A 357 -5.25 5.04 18.38
CA GLY A 357 -5.29 6.35 17.74
C GLY A 357 -5.22 6.21 16.22
N LEU A 358 -4.31 5.39 15.69
CA LEU A 358 -4.20 5.11 14.27
C LEU A 358 -5.48 4.46 13.72
N ILE A 359 -6.04 3.44 14.39
CA ILE A 359 -7.27 2.77 13.95
C ILE A 359 -8.44 3.77 13.89
N VAL A 360 -8.64 4.56 14.94
CA VAL A 360 -9.75 5.54 14.94
C VAL A 360 -9.51 6.65 13.91
N SER A 361 -8.26 7.06 13.68
CA SER A 361 -7.94 8.06 12.67
C SER A 361 -8.34 7.62 11.26
N MET A 362 -8.46 6.31 10.99
CA MET A 362 -8.95 5.80 9.72
C MET A 362 -10.40 6.22 9.44
N TRP A 363 -11.27 6.21 10.45
CA TRP A 363 -12.64 6.74 10.30
C TRP A 363 -12.64 8.23 10.02
N VAL A 364 -11.82 8.99 10.76
CA VAL A 364 -11.68 10.43 10.59
C VAL A 364 -11.17 10.75 9.18
N GLY A 365 -10.11 10.07 8.74
CA GLY A 365 -9.53 10.22 7.41
C GLY A 365 -10.51 9.87 6.29
N ASN A 366 -11.24 8.75 6.41
CA ASN A 366 -12.26 8.36 5.41
C ASN A 366 -13.38 9.39 5.29
N LEU A 367 -13.83 9.98 6.40
CA LEU A 367 -14.82 11.06 6.37
C LEU A 367 -14.23 12.31 5.70
N MET A 368 -13.01 12.71 6.07
CA MET A 368 -12.31 13.84 5.45
C MET A 368 -12.16 13.65 3.94
N LEU A 369 -11.88 12.42 3.46
CA LEU A 369 -11.75 12.10 2.04
C LEU A 369 -13.02 12.42 1.27
N VAL A 370 -14.18 12.05 1.78
CA VAL A 370 -15.46 12.36 1.13
C VAL A 370 -15.69 13.86 1.09
N LEU A 371 -15.44 14.55 2.23
CA LEU A 371 -15.60 16.00 2.34
C LEU A 371 -14.63 16.79 1.45
N LEU A 372 -13.43 16.28 1.22
CA LEU A 372 -12.43 16.91 0.36
C LEU A 372 -12.63 16.57 -1.12
N ASN A 373 -13.02 15.33 -1.44
CA ASN A 373 -13.08 14.89 -2.83
C ASN A 373 -14.37 15.31 -3.53
N LEU A 374 -15.54 15.11 -2.93
CA LEU A 374 -16.80 15.41 -3.60
C LEU A 374 -17.07 16.91 -3.76
N PRO A 375 -17.06 17.74 -2.69
CA PRO A 375 -17.30 19.18 -2.84
C PRO A 375 -16.20 19.90 -3.62
N LEU A 376 -14.94 19.46 -3.51
CA LEU A 376 -13.80 20.11 -4.14
C LEU A 376 -13.44 19.50 -5.50
N ILE A 377 -14.27 18.66 -6.09
CA ILE A 377 -13.99 18.01 -7.37
C ILE A 377 -13.57 19.02 -8.47
N GLY A 378 -14.14 20.21 -8.47
CA GLY A 378 -13.76 21.28 -9.39
C GLY A 378 -12.33 21.76 -9.22
N LEU A 379 -11.78 21.69 -8.00
CA LEU A 379 -10.38 22.00 -7.70
C LEU A 379 -9.48 20.90 -8.26
N TRP A 380 -9.82 19.63 -8.01
CA TRP A 380 -9.06 18.48 -8.50
C TRP A 380 -9.02 18.44 -10.03
N VAL A 381 -10.14 18.70 -10.69
CA VAL A 381 -10.19 18.82 -12.17
C VAL A 381 -9.25 19.92 -12.68
N ARG A 382 -9.18 21.07 -12.01
CA ARG A 382 -8.23 22.12 -12.38
C ARG A 382 -6.78 21.70 -12.13
N PHE A 383 -6.53 20.95 -11.07
CA PHE A 383 -5.21 20.43 -10.76
C PHE A 383 -4.69 19.46 -11.82
N LEU A 384 -5.59 18.64 -12.42
CA LEU A 384 -5.28 17.78 -13.56
C LEU A 384 -4.79 18.53 -14.81
N THR A 385 -5.09 19.81 -14.93
CA THR A 385 -4.63 20.66 -16.06
C THR A 385 -3.26 21.26 -15.87
N VAL A 386 -2.61 21.10 -14.69
CA VAL A 386 -1.25 21.59 -14.42
C VAL A 386 -0.26 20.85 -15.31
N PRO A 387 0.63 21.55 -16.03
CA PRO A 387 1.64 20.92 -16.87
C PRO A 387 2.55 19.99 -16.06
N TYR A 388 2.72 18.75 -16.52
CA TYR A 388 3.52 17.75 -15.82
C TYR A 388 4.96 18.21 -15.50
N PRO A 389 5.69 18.93 -16.40
CA PRO A 389 7.04 19.42 -16.10
C PRO A 389 7.12 20.31 -14.86
N VAL A 390 6.07 21.10 -14.57
CA VAL A 390 6.03 21.96 -13.36
C VAL A 390 5.95 21.09 -12.11
N LEU A 391 5.12 20.06 -12.15
CA LEU A 391 4.97 19.10 -11.05
C LEU A 391 6.27 18.34 -10.81
N VAL A 392 6.96 17.93 -11.86
CA VAL A 392 8.25 17.24 -11.78
C VAL A 392 9.28 18.07 -11.02
N VAL A 393 9.44 19.35 -11.37
CA VAL A 393 10.40 20.23 -10.69
C VAL A 393 10.06 20.38 -9.21
N ALA A 394 8.78 20.56 -8.88
CA ALA A 394 8.33 20.65 -7.50
C ALA A 394 8.63 19.37 -6.72
N ILE A 395 8.26 18.19 -7.26
CA ILE A 395 8.47 16.90 -6.59
C ILE A 395 9.96 16.63 -6.40
N MET A 396 10.79 16.88 -7.41
CA MET A 396 12.25 16.71 -7.34
C MET A 396 12.85 17.60 -6.23
N ALA A 397 12.43 18.86 -6.16
CA ALA A 397 12.89 19.77 -5.13
C ALA A 397 12.47 19.31 -3.73
N PHE A 398 11.19 18.93 -3.54
CA PHE A 398 10.71 18.41 -2.26
C PHE A 398 11.43 17.12 -1.85
N SER A 399 11.68 16.21 -2.79
CA SER A 399 12.40 14.96 -2.52
C SER A 399 13.84 15.23 -2.08
N ALA A 400 14.54 16.14 -2.76
CA ALA A 400 15.92 16.49 -2.43
C ALA A 400 16.02 17.17 -1.05
N VAL A 401 15.17 18.17 -0.79
CA VAL A 401 15.11 18.85 0.51
C VAL A 401 14.70 17.86 1.61
N GLY A 402 13.71 17.02 1.34
CA GLY A 402 13.19 16.03 2.30
C GLY A 402 14.26 15.05 2.74
N ILE A 403 14.97 14.43 1.80
CA ILE A 403 15.99 13.43 2.16
C ILE A 403 17.18 14.08 2.87
N TYR A 404 17.61 15.25 2.42
CA TYR A 404 18.70 15.96 3.08
C TYR A 404 18.33 16.38 4.52
N SER A 405 17.10 16.85 4.73
CA SER A 405 16.60 17.20 6.07
C SER A 405 16.51 15.99 6.99
N ALA A 406 16.21 14.81 6.44
CA ALA A 406 16.07 13.57 7.20
C ALA A 406 17.41 12.96 7.61
N SER A 407 18.33 12.87 6.65
CA SER A 407 19.62 12.18 6.84
C SER A 407 20.75 13.10 7.32
N GLY A 408 20.67 14.40 7.04
CA GLY A 408 21.72 15.38 7.31
C GLY A 408 23.00 15.17 6.46
N THR A 409 22.98 14.23 5.50
CA THR A 409 24.16 13.86 4.71
C THR A 409 23.93 14.00 3.21
N LEU A 410 24.99 14.38 2.49
CA LEU A 410 24.96 14.38 1.02
C LEU A 410 24.98 12.95 0.46
N PHE A 411 25.43 11.98 1.25
CA PHE A 411 25.51 10.60 0.80
C PHE A 411 24.11 10.03 0.46
N SER A 412 23.12 10.29 1.28
CA SER A 412 21.72 9.88 1.00
C SER A 412 21.15 10.52 -0.28
N MET A 413 21.64 11.69 -0.70
CA MET A 413 21.29 12.26 -2.01
C MET A 413 21.93 11.49 -3.17
N TYR A 414 23.16 10.97 -3.01
CA TYR A 414 23.77 10.08 -4.00
C TYR A 414 23.04 8.74 -4.06
N GLU A 415 22.64 8.18 -2.91
CA GLU A 415 21.80 6.98 -2.87
C GLU A 415 20.48 7.21 -3.57
N LEU A 416 19.81 8.35 -3.32
CA LEU A 416 18.58 8.75 -4.00
C LEU A 416 18.74 8.74 -5.53
N GLY A 417 19.80 9.40 -6.03
CA GLY A 417 20.12 9.44 -7.46
C GLY A 417 20.40 8.05 -8.04
N PHE A 418 21.15 7.23 -7.31
CA PHE A 418 21.46 5.85 -7.70
C PHE A 418 20.17 5.01 -7.80
N PHE A 419 19.31 5.03 -6.76
CA PHE A 419 18.07 4.28 -6.78
C PHE A 419 17.05 4.82 -7.78
N ALA A 420 17.06 6.11 -8.09
CA ALA A 420 16.24 6.67 -9.15
C ALA A 420 16.59 6.10 -10.54
N LEU A 421 17.89 6.06 -10.86
CA LEU A 421 18.39 5.47 -12.11
C LEU A 421 18.14 3.97 -12.15
N LEU A 422 18.37 3.28 -11.03
CA LEU A 422 18.15 1.84 -10.92
C LEU A 422 16.66 1.51 -11.07
N GLY A 423 15.76 2.25 -10.42
CA GLY A 423 14.31 2.09 -10.54
C GLY A 423 13.82 2.33 -11.96
N TYR A 424 14.32 3.38 -12.62
CA TYR A 424 14.04 3.63 -14.02
C TYR A 424 14.50 2.47 -14.92
N ALA A 425 15.72 1.95 -14.69
CA ALA A 425 16.23 0.78 -15.42
C ALA A 425 15.35 -0.47 -15.19
N PHE A 426 14.92 -0.72 -13.95
CA PHE A 426 14.02 -1.83 -13.64
C PHE A 426 12.68 -1.72 -14.37
N MET A 427 12.09 -0.52 -14.41
CA MET A 427 10.86 -0.29 -15.17
C MET A 427 11.04 -0.57 -16.66
N ARG A 428 12.17 -0.15 -17.26
CA ARG A 428 12.50 -0.42 -18.67
C ARG A 428 12.73 -1.91 -18.95
N LEU A 429 13.24 -2.64 -17.98
CA LEU A 429 13.45 -4.08 -18.07
C LEU A 429 12.18 -4.89 -17.69
N GLY A 430 11.08 -4.25 -17.33
CA GLY A 430 9.87 -4.91 -16.86
C GLY A 430 10.08 -5.68 -15.55
N CYS A 431 10.92 -5.14 -14.66
CA CYS A 431 11.12 -5.63 -13.29
C CYS A 431 10.32 -4.78 -12.32
N GLU A 432 9.42 -5.40 -11.56
CA GLU A 432 8.62 -4.70 -10.57
C GLU A 432 9.43 -4.42 -9.29
N PRO A 433 9.55 -3.15 -8.83
CA PRO A 433 10.36 -2.82 -7.65
C PRO A 433 9.77 -3.28 -6.30
N ALA A 434 8.46 -3.57 -6.23
CA ALA A 434 7.80 -3.95 -4.98
C ALA A 434 8.40 -5.20 -4.30
N PRO A 435 8.70 -6.31 -5.00
CA PRO A 435 9.38 -7.46 -4.40
C PRO A 435 10.77 -7.12 -3.83
N LEU A 436 11.52 -6.20 -4.45
CA LEU A 436 12.80 -5.73 -3.93
C LEU A 436 12.61 -5.02 -2.58
N THR A 437 11.65 -4.13 -2.48
CA THR A 437 11.38 -3.39 -1.23
C THR A 437 10.96 -4.32 -0.10
N LEU A 438 10.14 -5.34 -0.41
CA LEU A 438 9.77 -6.37 0.57
C LEU A 438 11.00 -7.18 1.01
N GLY A 439 11.85 -7.58 0.07
CA GLY A 439 13.11 -8.26 0.38
C GLY A 439 14.04 -7.41 1.25
N PHE A 440 14.15 -6.12 0.94
CA PHE A 440 14.96 -5.18 1.70
C PHE A 440 14.51 -5.04 3.16
N ILE A 441 13.20 -4.92 3.40
CA ILE A 441 12.66 -4.75 4.76
C ILE A 441 12.61 -6.07 5.52
N LEU A 442 12.14 -7.15 4.87
CA LEU A 442 12.02 -8.45 5.52
C LEU A 442 13.36 -9.16 5.70
N GLY A 443 14.39 -8.82 4.91
CA GLY A 443 15.73 -9.47 4.98
C GLY A 443 16.35 -9.44 6.37
N PRO A 444 16.62 -8.26 6.94
CA PRO A 444 17.17 -8.13 8.29
C PRO A 444 16.29 -8.79 9.36
N MET A 445 14.97 -8.61 9.28
CA MET A 445 14.03 -9.22 10.21
C MET A 445 14.06 -10.76 10.13
N MET A 446 14.12 -11.29 8.92
CA MET A 446 14.20 -12.74 8.67
C MET A 446 15.51 -13.32 9.18
N GLU A 447 16.63 -12.63 8.97
CA GLU A 447 17.93 -13.01 9.50
C GLU A 447 17.91 -13.06 11.03
N GLU A 448 17.35 -12.04 11.67
CA GLU A 448 17.21 -11.98 13.12
C GLU A 448 16.43 -13.20 13.65
N GLN A 449 15.27 -13.50 13.06
CA GLN A 449 14.45 -14.63 13.50
C GLN A 449 15.10 -15.98 13.19
N LEU A 450 15.82 -16.10 12.07
CA LEU A 450 16.64 -17.28 11.76
C LEU A 450 17.69 -17.53 12.85
N ARG A 451 18.46 -16.51 13.19
CA ARG A 451 19.51 -16.60 14.21
C ARG A 451 18.94 -16.96 15.59
N ARG A 452 17.85 -16.29 15.99
CA ARG A 452 17.15 -16.61 17.25
C ARG A 452 16.65 -18.05 17.28
N SER A 453 16.09 -18.53 16.16
CA SER A 453 15.62 -19.92 16.04
C SER A 453 16.77 -20.91 16.19
N MET A 454 17.89 -20.68 15.49
CA MET A 454 19.06 -21.55 15.55
C MET A 454 19.71 -21.54 16.94
N LEU A 455 19.75 -20.39 17.63
CA LEU A 455 20.23 -20.33 19.02
C LEU A 455 19.34 -21.13 19.98
N MET A 456 18.01 -20.99 19.86
CA MET A 456 17.06 -21.73 20.69
C MET A 456 17.12 -23.24 20.48
N SER A 457 17.33 -23.68 19.22
CA SER A 457 17.43 -25.09 18.85
C SER A 457 18.84 -25.67 18.99
N ARG A 458 19.81 -24.91 19.52
CA ARG A 458 21.21 -25.31 19.61
C ARG A 458 21.83 -25.70 18.26
N GLY A 459 21.42 -25.02 17.20
CA GLY A 459 21.91 -25.26 15.85
C GLY A 459 21.12 -26.33 15.05
N ASP A 460 20.03 -26.87 15.59
CA ASP A 460 19.22 -27.85 14.89
C ASP A 460 18.19 -27.15 13.96
N PRO A 461 18.33 -27.24 12.61
CA PRO A 461 17.39 -26.66 11.66
C PRO A 461 16.03 -27.39 11.61
N ALA A 462 15.92 -28.59 12.19
CA ALA A 462 14.65 -29.31 12.26
C ALA A 462 13.57 -28.51 13.02
N VAL A 463 13.95 -27.49 13.80
CA VAL A 463 13.04 -26.61 14.54
C VAL A 463 11.98 -25.97 13.61
N PHE A 464 12.31 -25.64 12.37
CA PHE A 464 11.37 -25.08 11.41
C PHE A 464 10.31 -26.05 10.94
N LEU A 465 10.58 -27.35 11.00
CA LEU A 465 9.68 -28.44 10.60
C LEU A 465 8.96 -29.06 11.81
N THR A 466 9.48 -28.93 13.00
CA THR A 466 8.91 -29.52 14.23
C THR A 466 7.98 -28.57 14.97
N GLU A 467 8.15 -27.26 14.76
CA GLU A 467 7.26 -26.23 15.31
C GLU A 467 5.99 -26.13 14.42
N PRO A 468 4.77 -26.40 14.97
CA PRO A 468 3.58 -26.59 14.15
C PRO A 468 3.18 -25.39 13.29
N ILE A 469 3.30 -24.17 13.83
CA ILE A 469 2.93 -22.93 13.13
C ILE A 469 3.93 -22.65 12.00
N SER A 470 5.23 -22.84 12.26
CA SER A 470 6.30 -22.72 11.28
C SER A 470 6.09 -23.70 10.12
N LEU A 471 5.85 -24.97 10.44
CA LEU A 471 5.57 -26.00 9.44
C LEU A 471 4.35 -25.65 8.60
N GLY A 472 3.28 -25.15 9.22
CA GLY A 472 2.09 -24.69 8.51
C GLY A 472 2.40 -23.62 7.47
N PHE A 473 3.17 -22.59 7.83
CA PHE A 473 3.59 -21.55 6.90
C PHE A 473 4.48 -22.08 5.77
N LEU A 474 5.40 -23.00 6.07
CA LEU A 474 6.28 -23.60 5.06
C LEU A 474 5.50 -24.49 4.08
N ILE A 475 4.48 -25.21 4.54
CA ILE A 475 3.60 -26.00 3.67
C ILE A 475 2.83 -25.08 2.72
N VAL A 476 2.26 -23.98 3.23
CA VAL A 476 1.56 -22.98 2.40
C VAL A 476 2.52 -22.34 1.40
N ALA A 477 3.73 -22.00 1.82
CA ALA A 477 4.77 -21.44 0.96
C ALA A 477 5.18 -22.42 -0.16
N ALA A 478 5.40 -23.69 0.18
CA ALA A 478 5.70 -24.74 -0.80
C ALA A 478 4.54 -24.96 -1.77
N ALA A 479 3.30 -24.99 -1.28
CA ALA A 479 2.12 -25.09 -2.14
C ALA A 479 2.00 -23.91 -3.11
N ALA A 480 2.27 -22.69 -2.65
CA ALA A 480 2.27 -21.50 -3.49
C ALA A 480 3.33 -21.58 -4.60
N LEU A 481 4.54 -22.06 -4.30
CA LEU A 481 5.60 -22.29 -5.30
C LEU A 481 5.23 -23.39 -6.31
N LEU A 482 4.62 -24.50 -5.84
CA LEU A 482 4.17 -25.58 -6.73
C LEU A 482 3.07 -25.10 -7.68
N LEU A 483 2.13 -24.31 -7.18
CA LEU A 483 1.09 -23.71 -7.99
C LEU A 483 1.70 -22.76 -9.05
N LEU A 484 2.72 -21.98 -8.68
CA LEU A 484 3.42 -21.09 -9.62
C LEU A 484 4.15 -21.87 -10.73
N ALA A 485 4.70 -23.04 -10.42
CA ALA A 485 5.40 -23.90 -11.35
C ALA A 485 4.44 -24.70 -12.27
N ALA A 486 3.13 -24.72 -11.99
CA ALA A 486 2.15 -25.44 -12.79
C ALA A 486 1.97 -24.78 -14.18
N PRO A 487 2.16 -25.52 -15.30
CA PRO A 487 2.14 -24.95 -16.65
C PRO A 487 0.83 -24.23 -17.01
N THR A 488 -0.29 -24.71 -16.49
CA THR A 488 -1.61 -24.13 -16.72
C THR A 488 -1.77 -22.76 -16.06
N ILE A 489 -1.15 -22.54 -14.91
CA ILE A 489 -1.20 -21.27 -14.18
C ILE A 489 -0.18 -20.29 -14.77
N ALA A 490 1.01 -20.76 -15.13
CA ALA A 490 2.01 -19.95 -15.81
C ALA A 490 1.47 -19.35 -17.11
N ARG A 491 0.80 -20.17 -17.94
CA ARG A 491 0.19 -19.74 -19.20
C ARG A 491 -0.95 -18.74 -19.00
N ARG A 492 -1.87 -18.97 -18.04
CA ARG A 492 -2.95 -18.03 -17.71
C ARG A 492 -2.44 -16.71 -17.18
N ARG A 493 -1.33 -16.74 -16.44
CA ARG A 493 -0.66 -15.55 -15.95
C ARG A 493 -0.04 -14.74 -17.09
N GLU A 494 0.66 -15.39 -18.03
CA GLU A 494 1.18 -14.73 -19.22
C GLU A 494 0.05 -14.13 -20.06
N GLU A 495 -1.06 -14.83 -20.26
CA GLU A 495 -2.24 -14.32 -20.96
C GLU A 495 -2.85 -13.09 -20.23
N ALA A 496 -2.97 -13.13 -18.90
CA ALA A 496 -3.52 -12.04 -18.12
C ALA A 496 -2.64 -10.76 -18.10
N PHE A 497 -1.33 -10.90 -18.24
CA PHE A 497 -0.38 -9.79 -18.23
C PHE A 497 0.20 -9.43 -19.61
N SER A 498 -0.17 -10.14 -20.68
CA SER A 498 0.22 -9.83 -22.06
C SER A 498 -0.77 -8.93 -22.79
N GLU A 499 -1.94 -8.66 -22.21
CA GLU A 499 -2.95 -7.75 -22.77
C GLU A 499 -2.80 -6.29 -22.29
N GLU A 500 -1.70 -5.94 -21.61
CA GLU A 500 -1.28 -4.58 -21.26
C GLU A 500 0.00 -4.18 -22.08
#